data_2f88781c6df1baf1340a0581e2eea771
#
_entry.id   2f88781c6df1baf1340a0581e2eea771
#
_cell.length_a   1.000
_cell.length_b   1.000
_cell.length_c   1.000
_cell.angle_alpha   90.00
_cell.angle_beta   90.00
_cell.angle_gamma   90.00
#
_symmetry.space_group_name_H-M   'P 1'
#
loop_
_entity.id
_entity.type
_entity.pdbx_description
1 polymer ?
#
loop_
_entity_poly.entity_id
_entity_poly.type
_entity_poly.pdbx_seq_one_letter_code
_entity_poly.pdbx_strand_id
1 'polypeptide(L)'
;MFLLTYLRRAGAVAFGTLLLFGAVSAFQRPLRLYPGFEYPNLPKDLPRDYQEKTEWAFARLMYPPVSPRYGGAEFLGSWKQGESNWTMDYPRSDRHLSAAVRRLTRVHARSVEQPVDLDEGDQFDWPWLYGVEVGHWELTDDQAKAMREYLLRGGFFMCDDFHGTIEWSFFAASMQKVFPDRPIVEIPNKDPIFHTIYDLDDRYQVPGALYLETHRTYEKDGKEPHWRGIYDDRNRLMVAICFDMDLGDSWEHADNPEYPEKFSALGLRIGLNYLIYAMTH
;
A
#
# COMPACT_ATOMS: atom_id res chain seq x y z
N MET A 1 -43.78 35.82 -18.86
CA MET A 1 -42.43 36.30 -18.41
C MET A 1 -41.83 35.41 -17.31
N PHE A 2 -42.62 34.87 -16.40
CA PHE A 2 -42.14 34.02 -15.30
C PHE A 2 -41.64 32.62 -15.73
N LEU A 3 -42.22 32.00 -16.77
CA LEU A 3 -41.86 30.64 -17.20
C LEU A 3 -40.49 30.54 -17.86
N LEU A 4 -40.10 31.56 -18.63
CA LEU A 4 -38.79 31.61 -19.30
C LEU A 4 -37.60 31.80 -18.30
N THR A 5 -37.84 32.46 -17.18
CA THR A 5 -36.83 32.66 -16.16
C THR A 5 -36.56 31.37 -15.33
N TYR A 6 -37.63 30.55 -15.16
CA TYR A 6 -37.50 29.25 -14.45
C TYR A 6 -36.77 28.21 -15.32
N LEU A 7 -37.02 28.16 -16.63
CA LEU A 7 -36.31 27.25 -17.55
C LEU A 7 -34.83 27.61 -17.70
N ARG A 8 -34.50 28.90 -17.70
CA ARG A 8 -33.09 29.34 -17.73
C ARG A 8 -32.32 29.01 -16.44
N ARG A 9 -32.97 29.10 -15.28
CA ARG A 9 -32.35 28.72 -13.98
C ARG A 9 -32.21 27.21 -13.83
N ALA A 10 -33.20 26.42 -14.28
CA ALA A 10 -33.11 24.98 -14.26
C ALA A 10 -32.04 24.46 -15.24
N GLY A 11 -31.89 25.07 -16.43
CA GLY A 11 -30.83 24.74 -17.38
C GLY A 11 -29.42 25.07 -16.85
N ALA A 12 -29.26 26.21 -16.15
CA ALA A 12 -27.97 26.61 -15.56
C ALA A 12 -27.58 25.71 -14.40
N VAL A 13 -28.52 25.25 -13.57
CA VAL A 13 -28.28 24.30 -12.48
C VAL A 13 -27.94 22.92 -13.01
N ALA A 14 -28.65 22.44 -14.04
CA ALA A 14 -28.35 21.15 -14.66
C ALA A 14 -27.00 21.15 -15.39
N PHE A 15 -26.62 22.26 -16.02
CA PHE A 15 -25.31 22.40 -16.67
C PHE A 15 -24.18 22.52 -15.64
N GLY A 16 -24.41 23.22 -14.53
CA GLY A 16 -23.45 23.34 -13.43
C GLY A 16 -23.23 22.00 -12.70
N THR A 17 -24.28 21.20 -12.50
CA THR A 17 -24.15 19.84 -11.92
C THR A 17 -23.46 18.86 -12.89
N LEU A 18 -23.72 18.94 -14.19
CA LEU A 18 -23.03 18.13 -15.20
C LEU A 18 -21.52 18.50 -15.29
N LEU A 19 -21.16 19.77 -15.15
CA LEU A 19 -19.76 20.19 -15.10
C LEU A 19 -19.05 19.77 -13.81
N LEU A 20 -19.76 19.75 -12.67
CA LEU A 20 -19.22 19.23 -11.41
C LEU A 20 -19.03 17.71 -11.43
N PHE A 21 -19.95 16.96 -12.02
CA PHE A 21 -19.79 15.52 -12.23
C PHE A 21 -18.71 15.18 -13.28
N GLY A 22 -18.51 16.02 -14.29
CA GLY A 22 -17.43 15.86 -15.28
C GLY A 22 -16.03 16.16 -14.71
N ALA A 23 -15.92 17.00 -13.68
CA ALA A 23 -14.64 17.36 -13.06
C ALA A 23 -14.16 16.37 -11.98
N VAL A 24 -15.00 15.45 -11.55
CA VAL A 24 -14.67 14.39 -10.56
C VAL A 24 -14.28 13.06 -11.25
N SER A 25 -14.12 13.04 -12.56
CA SER A 25 -13.38 11.95 -13.20
C SER A 25 -11.91 12.11 -12.82
N ALA A 26 -11.54 11.60 -11.65
CA ALA A 26 -10.14 11.54 -11.23
C ALA A 26 -9.29 11.03 -12.41
N PHE A 27 -8.30 11.80 -12.78
CA PHE A 27 -7.33 11.43 -13.81
C PHE A 27 -6.43 10.35 -13.19
N GLN A 28 -6.87 9.09 -13.19
CA GLN A 28 -5.97 8.01 -12.86
C GLN A 28 -4.81 8.07 -13.85
N ARG A 29 -3.60 8.18 -13.33
CA ARG A 29 -2.40 8.23 -14.15
C ARG A 29 -2.20 6.93 -14.92
N PRO A 30 -1.65 7.00 -16.13
CA PRO A 30 -1.32 5.78 -16.87
C PRO A 30 -0.32 4.93 -16.08
N LEU A 31 -0.45 3.61 -16.23
CA LEU A 31 0.48 2.64 -15.66
C LEU A 31 1.91 2.99 -16.06
N ARG A 32 2.80 3.01 -15.08
CA ARG A 32 4.24 3.06 -15.26
C ARG A 32 4.82 1.71 -14.90
N LEU A 33 5.66 1.17 -15.78
CA LEU A 33 6.39 -0.05 -15.53
C LEU A 33 7.82 0.29 -15.14
N TYR A 34 8.29 -0.38 -14.11
CA TYR A 34 9.67 -0.26 -13.64
C TYR A 34 10.34 -1.64 -13.68
N PRO A 35 11.65 -1.71 -13.89
CA PRO A 35 12.36 -2.95 -13.63
C PRO A 35 12.25 -3.26 -12.13
N GLY A 36 11.81 -4.46 -11.80
CA GLY A 36 11.88 -4.97 -10.44
C GLY A 36 13.31 -5.41 -10.13
N PHE A 37 13.70 -5.30 -8.87
CA PHE A 37 15.03 -5.77 -8.46
C PHE A 37 15.18 -7.27 -8.73
N GLU A 38 14.23 -8.06 -8.29
CA GLU A 38 14.21 -9.52 -8.43
C GLU A 38 13.71 -9.96 -9.83
N TYR A 39 12.84 -9.15 -10.44
CA TYR A 39 12.23 -9.42 -11.74
C TYR A 39 12.57 -8.33 -12.76
N PRO A 40 13.85 -8.22 -13.21
CA PRO A 40 14.27 -7.16 -14.14
C PRO A 40 13.63 -7.30 -15.53
N ASN A 41 13.16 -8.49 -15.87
CA ASN A 41 12.51 -8.77 -17.16
C ASN A 41 10.99 -8.75 -16.99
N LEU A 42 10.38 -7.58 -17.07
CA LEU A 42 8.93 -7.44 -17.07
C LEU A 42 8.28 -8.21 -18.23
N PRO A 43 7.06 -8.74 -18.03
CA PRO A 43 6.28 -9.30 -19.11
C PRO A 43 6.12 -8.27 -20.24
N LYS A 44 6.39 -8.65 -21.48
CA LYS A 44 6.25 -7.77 -22.65
C LYS A 44 4.79 -7.41 -22.92
N ASP A 45 3.88 -8.32 -22.59
CA ASP A 45 2.46 -8.16 -22.84
C ASP A 45 1.74 -7.78 -21.55
N LEU A 46 1.15 -6.59 -21.55
CA LEU A 46 0.29 -6.13 -20.47
C LEU A 46 -1.12 -6.73 -20.63
N PRO A 47 -1.79 -7.07 -19.52
CA PRO A 47 -3.17 -7.51 -19.56
C PRO A 47 -4.08 -6.40 -20.10
N ARG A 48 -5.24 -6.76 -20.67
CA ARG A 48 -6.14 -5.81 -21.35
C ARG A 48 -6.68 -4.71 -20.44
N ASP A 49 -6.74 -4.97 -19.13
CA ASP A 49 -7.27 -4.05 -18.11
C ASP A 49 -6.22 -3.12 -17.50
N TYR A 50 -5.00 -3.06 -18.04
CA TYR A 50 -3.90 -2.30 -17.45
C TYR A 50 -4.15 -0.78 -17.34
N GLN A 51 -5.06 -0.23 -18.15
CA GLN A 51 -5.49 1.17 -18.12
C GLN A 51 -6.94 1.34 -17.66
N GLU A 52 -7.58 0.28 -17.21
CA GLU A 52 -8.97 0.35 -16.78
C GLU A 52 -9.10 1.19 -15.50
N LYS A 53 -10.10 2.09 -15.49
CA LYS A 53 -10.45 2.84 -14.29
C LYS A 53 -11.21 1.93 -13.35
N THR A 54 -10.64 1.65 -12.20
CA THR A 54 -11.17 0.72 -11.23
C THR A 54 -11.33 1.37 -9.86
N GLU A 55 -12.10 0.74 -8.99
CA GLU A 55 -12.28 1.18 -7.60
C GLU A 55 -10.99 1.02 -6.79
N TRP A 56 -10.18 0.03 -7.17
CA TRP A 56 -8.93 -0.28 -6.52
C TRP A 56 -7.88 -0.79 -7.52
N ALA A 57 -6.63 -0.47 -7.28
CA ALA A 57 -5.47 -1.14 -7.81
C ALA A 57 -4.45 -1.29 -6.69
N PHE A 58 -3.53 -2.22 -6.83
CA PHE A 58 -2.40 -2.32 -5.91
C PHE A 58 -1.50 -1.09 -6.10
N ALA A 59 -1.70 -0.07 -5.28
CA ALA A 59 -0.96 1.18 -5.36
C ALA A 59 0.32 1.07 -4.52
N ARG A 60 1.46 0.87 -5.18
CA ARG A 60 2.77 0.69 -4.56
C ARG A 60 3.48 2.02 -4.40
N LEU A 61 3.85 2.36 -3.17
CA LEU A 61 4.56 3.59 -2.85
C LEU A 61 6.01 3.52 -3.34
N MET A 62 6.40 4.51 -4.13
CA MET A 62 7.79 4.80 -4.48
C MET A 62 8.36 5.76 -3.45
N TYR A 63 9.58 5.49 -2.97
CA TYR A 63 10.22 6.33 -1.95
C TYR A 63 11.73 6.42 -2.15
N PRO A 64 12.39 7.52 -1.73
CA PRO A 64 13.82 7.63 -1.71
C PRO A 64 14.42 6.75 -0.60
N PRO A 65 15.55 6.09 -0.88
CA PRO A 65 16.23 5.26 0.12
C PRO A 65 16.91 6.13 1.19
N VAL A 66 17.07 5.56 2.37
CA VAL A 66 17.91 6.14 3.41
C VAL A 66 19.34 6.37 2.90
N SER A 67 19.94 7.48 3.34
CA SER A 67 21.28 7.84 2.88
C SER A 67 22.31 6.69 3.14
N PRO A 68 23.19 6.40 2.15
CA PRO A 68 24.26 5.40 2.30
C PRO A 68 25.14 5.59 3.55
N ARG A 69 25.20 6.82 4.08
CA ARG A 69 25.94 7.13 5.30
C ARG A 69 25.46 6.37 6.54
N TYR A 70 24.22 5.89 6.50
CA TYR A 70 23.59 5.14 7.59
C TYR A 70 23.54 3.63 7.36
N GLY A 71 24.25 3.12 6.35
CA GLY A 71 24.37 1.68 6.08
C GLY A 71 23.19 1.06 5.33
N GLY A 72 22.28 1.87 4.81
CA GLY A 72 21.03 1.40 4.20
C GLY A 72 21.01 1.31 2.68
N ALA A 73 22.12 1.52 1.97
CA ALA A 73 22.09 1.49 0.52
C ALA A 73 22.66 0.18 -0.01
N GLU A 74 21.84 -0.81 -0.20
CA GLU A 74 22.15 -1.94 -1.09
C GLU A 74 22.08 -1.52 -2.56
N PHE A 75 21.31 -0.45 -2.86
CA PHE A 75 21.04 0.02 -4.22
C PHE A 75 21.55 1.45 -4.43
N LEU A 76 22.54 1.59 -5.30
CA LEU A 76 23.14 2.89 -5.68
C LEU A 76 22.44 3.54 -6.87
N GLY A 77 21.26 3.05 -7.27
CA GLY A 77 20.54 3.50 -8.45
C GLY A 77 19.54 4.64 -8.17
N SER A 78 18.81 5.00 -9.22
CA SER A 78 17.74 5.99 -9.12
C SER A 78 16.44 5.34 -8.63
N TRP A 79 15.99 5.69 -7.43
CA TRP A 79 14.72 5.20 -6.91
C TRP A 79 13.53 5.58 -7.80
N LYS A 80 13.60 6.73 -8.50
CA LYS A 80 12.58 7.14 -9.48
C LYS A 80 12.58 6.30 -10.76
N GLN A 81 13.57 5.44 -10.94
CA GLN A 81 13.67 4.50 -12.07
C GLN A 81 13.48 3.04 -11.66
N GLY A 82 13.12 2.77 -10.41
CA GLY A 82 12.90 1.42 -9.91
C GLY A 82 14.15 0.72 -9.37
N GLU A 83 15.25 1.42 -9.24
CA GLU A 83 16.51 0.89 -8.73
C GLU A 83 16.59 1.14 -7.21
N SER A 84 15.68 0.56 -6.43
CA SER A 84 15.54 0.81 -4.99
C SER A 84 14.67 -0.26 -4.32
N ASN A 85 14.75 -0.34 -2.98
CA ASN A 85 14.02 -1.29 -2.14
C ASN A 85 12.49 -1.29 -2.35
N TRP A 86 11.89 -0.17 -2.77
CA TRP A 86 10.46 -0.17 -3.06
C TRP A 86 10.04 -1.12 -4.21
N THR A 87 11.00 -1.65 -4.98
CA THR A 87 10.76 -2.66 -6.02
C THR A 87 11.01 -4.10 -5.56
N MET A 88 11.20 -4.34 -4.26
CA MET A 88 11.25 -5.69 -3.72
C MET A 88 9.90 -6.40 -4.01
N ASP A 89 9.92 -7.68 -4.38
CA ASP A 89 8.77 -8.51 -4.78
C ASP A 89 7.97 -7.98 -5.99
N TYR A 90 8.36 -6.81 -6.53
CA TYR A 90 7.66 -6.15 -7.62
C TYR A 90 7.94 -6.84 -8.97
N PRO A 91 6.93 -7.08 -9.80
CA PRO A 91 5.50 -6.83 -9.59
C PRO A 91 4.72 -8.08 -9.15
N ARG A 92 5.38 -9.13 -8.71
CA ARG A 92 4.78 -10.45 -8.51
C ARG A 92 3.83 -10.48 -7.31
N SER A 93 4.26 -9.97 -6.17
CA SER A 93 3.41 -9.86 -4.97
C SER A 93 2.13 -9.05 -5.25
N ASP A 94 2.27 -7.91 -5.94
CA ASP A 94 1.18 -7.00 -6.29
C ASP A 94 0.11 -7.70 -7.14
N ARG A 95 0.55 -8.47 -8.14
CA ARG A 95 -0.33 -9.19 -9.06
C ARG A 95 -0.99 -10.39 -8.42
N HIS A 96 -0.31 -11.08 -7.51
CA HIS A 96 -0.89 -12.18 -6.76
C HIS A 96 -1.98 -11.69 -5.79
N LEU A 97 -1.73 -10.62 -5.03
CA LEU A 97 -2.79 -10.03 -4.19
C LEU A 97 -3.93 -9.47 -5.05
N SER A 98 -3.64 -8.79 -6.17
CA SER A 98 -4.69 -8.32 -7.10
C SER A 98 -5.55 -9.47 -7.63
N ALA A 99 -4.94 -10.61 -7.96
CA ALA A 99 -5.67 -11.80 -8.39
C ALA A 99 -6.57 -12.36 -7.26
N ALA A 100 -6.09 -12.36 -6.01
CA ALA A 100 -6.88 -12.75 -4.85
C ALA A 100 -8.07 -11.81 -4.62
N VAL A 101 -7.86 -10.48 -4.70
CA VAL A 101 -8.93 -9.48 -4.59
C VAL A 101 -10.02 -9.74 -5.63
N ARG A 102 -9.66 -9.93 -6.89
CA ARG A 102 -10.62 -10.19 -7.99
C ARG A 102 -11.38 -11.50 -7.85
N ARG A 103 -10.80 -12.50 -7.22
CA ARG A 103 -11.41 -13.83 -7.03
C ARG A 103 -12.27 -13.94 -5.78
N LEU A 104 -11.88 -13.25 -4.71
CA LEU A 104 -12.44 -13.45 -3.37
C LEU A 104 -13.35 -12.30 -2.93
N THR A 105 -13.37 -11.20 -3.68
CA THR A 105 -14.22 -10.04 -3.40
C THR A 105 -15.05 -9.65 -4.62
N ARG A 106 -15.90 -8.61 -4.44
CA ARG A 106 -16.63 -7.97 -5.54
C ARG A 106 -16.02 -6.61 -5.93
N VAL A 107 -14.85 -6.29 -5.40
CA VAL A 107 -14.15 -5.05 -5.70
C VAL A 107 -13.73 -5.07 -7.16
N HIS A 108 -14.07 -4.00 -7.89
CA HIS A 108 -13.61 -3.81 -9.25
C HIS A 108 -12.14 -3.38 -9.25
N ALA A 109 -11.24 -4.31 -9.50
CA ALA A 109 -9.79 -4.15 -9.41
C ALA A 109 -9.09 -4.50 -10.72
N ARG A 110 -8.04 -3.74 -11.07
CA ARG A 110 -7.11 -4.10 -12.15
C ARG A 110 -6.32 -5.36 -11.77
N SER A 111 -5.80 -6.03 -12.79
CA SER A 111 -4.88 -7.16 -12.59
C SER A 111 -3.42 -6.75 -12.44
N VAL A 112 -3.13 -5.46 -12.57
CA VAL A 112 -1.78 -4.90 -12.46
C VAL A 112 -1.75 -3.75 -11.45
N GLU A 113 -0.60 -3.57 -10.89
CA GLU A 113 -0.22 -2.56 -9.91
C GLU A 113 -0.21 -1.13 -10.47
N GLN A 114 -0.04 -0.16 -9.57
CA GLN A 114 0.20 1.23 -9.90
C GLN A 114 1.31 1.78 -8.97
N PRO A 115 2.53 1.98 -9.45
CA PRO A 115 3.53 2.73 -8.70
C PRO A 115 3.12 4.18 -8.51
N VAL A 116 3.24 4.68 -7.27
CA VAL A 116 2.78 6.02 -6.84
C VAL A 116 3.96 6.79 -6.27
N ASP A 117 4.20 7.98 -6.82
CA ASP A 117 5.21 8.94 -6.35
C ASP A 117 4.52 10.11 -5.63
N LEU A 118 4.79 10.29 -4.34
CA LEU A 118 4.20 11.37 -3.54
C LEU A 118 4.54 12.78 -4.06
N ASP A 119 5.65 12.94 -4.77
CA ASP A 119 6.04 14.22 -5.39
C ASP A 119 5.10 14.61 -6.55
N GLU A 120 4.36 13.63 -7.10
CA GLU A 120 3.51 13.84 -8.26
C GLU A 120 2.02 13.99 -7.93
N GLY A 121 1.63 13.69 -6.70
CA GLY A 121 0.27 13.89 -6.20
C GLY A 121 -0.75 12.83 -6.63
N ASP A 122 -0.33 11.70 -7.21
CA ASP A 122 -1.23 10.65 -7.68
C ASP A 122 -1.70 9.67 -6.58
N GLN A 123 -1.20 9.80 -5.35
CA GLN A 123 -1.71 9.05 -4.20
C GLN A 123 -3.21 9.27 -3.93
N PHE A 124 -3.75 10.43 -4.30
CA PHE A 124 -5.16 10.75 -4.08
C PHE A 124 -6.12 10.00 -5.02
N ASP A 125 -5.59 9.33 -6.04
CA ASP A 125 -6.38 8.48 -6.96
C ASP A 125 -6.71 7.12 -6.35
N TRP A 126 -6.08 6.75 -5.23
CA TRP A 126 -6.14 5.41 -4.67
C TRP A 126 -6.52 5.42 -3.19
N PRO A 127 -7.48 4.56 -2.74
CA PRO A 127 -7.89 4.50 -1.34
C PRO A 127 -6.85 3.85 -0.44
N TRP A 128 -5.91 3.09 -1.00
CA TRP A 128 -4.94 2.24 -0.31
C TRP A 128 -3.57 2.35 -0.97
N LEU A 129 -2.54 2.57 -0.17
CA LEU A 129 -1.14 2.54 -0.58
C LEU A 129 -0.40 1.43 0.18
N TYR A 130 0.56 0.83 -0.49
CA TYR A 130 1.43 -0.19 0.07
C TYR A 130 2.90 0.22 -0.01
N GLY A 131 3.63 0.04 1.08
CA GLY A 131 5.08 0.25 1.15
C GLY A 131 5.77 -1.00 1.65
N VAL A 132 6.66 -1.56 0.82
CA VAL A 132 7.56 -2.67 1.17
C VAL A 132 8.88 -2.11 1.63
N GLU A 133 9.64 -2.84 2.47
CA GLU A 133 11.02 -2.50 2.87
C GLU A 133 11.16 -1.06 3.41
N VAL A 134 10.14 -0.57 4.12
CA VAL A 134 10.09 0.81 4.61
C VAL A 134 11.09 1.11 5.73
N GLY A 135 11.82 0.11 6.21
CA GLY A 135 13.00 0.26 7.03
C GLY A 135 14.19 0.89 6.30
N HIS A 136 14.10 0.99 4.97
CA HIS A 136 15.12 1.56 4.10
C HIS A 136 14.75 2.91 3.48
N TRP A 137 13.63 3.50 3.89
CA TRP A 137 13.15 4.77 3.33
C TRP A 137 13.65 6.01 4.08
N GLU A 138 13.74 7.13 3.36
CA GLU A 138 13.93 8.45 3.95
C GLU A 138 13.02 9.46 3.25
N LEU A 139 11.81 9.66 3.77
CA LEU A 139 10.88 10.64 3.19
C LEU A 139 11.42 12.07 3.33
N THR A 140 11.31 12.84 2.24
CA THR A 140 11.52 14.28 2.31
C THR A 140 10.40 14.96 3.10
N ASP A 141 10.60 16.20 3.52
CA ASP A 141 9.57 16.95 4.26
C ASP A 141 8.31 17.20 3.40
N ASP A 142 8.48 17.37 2.09
CA ASP A 142 7.34 17.56 1.17
C ASP A 142 6.59 16.24 0.93
N GLN A 143 7.29 15.12 0.80
CA GLN A 143 6.67 13.79 0.74
C GLN A 143 5.94 13.44 2.05
N ALA A 144 6.52 13.77 3.20
CA ALA A 144 5.88 13.57 4.49
C ALA A 144 4.58 14.40 4.62
N LYS A 145 4.57 15.65 4.14
CA LYS A 145 3.35 16.48 4.08
C LYS A 145 2.31 15.89 3.14
N ALA A 146 2.72 15.44 1.94
CA ALA A 146 1.82 14.82 0.97
C ALA A 146 1.18 13.54 1.53
N MET A 147 1.97 12.70 2.20
CA MET A 147 1.48 11.49 2.86
C MET A 147 0.52 11.81 4.01
N ARG A 148 0.87 12.80 4.86
CA ARG A 148 -0.05 13.26 5.93
C ARG A 148 -1.38 13.73 5.38
N GLU A 149 -1.35 14.55 4.33
CA GLU A 149 -2.57 15.07 3.70
C GLU A 149 -3.42 13.94 3.12
N TYR A 150 -2.80 12.99 2.43
CA TYR A 150 -3.47 11.80 1.91
C TYR A 150 -4.19 11.02 3.01
N LEU A 151 -3.48 10.69 4.09
CA LEU A 151 -4.00 9.91 5.21
C LEU A 151 -5.15 10.63 5.95
N LEU A 152 -5.01 11.94 6.19
CA LEU A 152 -6.05 12.74 6.84
C LEU A 152 -7.29 12.95 5.97
N ARG A 153 -7.17 12.84 4.64
CA ARG A 153 -8.31 12.92 3.70
C ARG A 153 -9.04 11.59 3.48
N GLY A 154 -8.67 10.55 4.19
CA GLY A 154 -9.33 9.23 4.09
C GLY A 154 -8.48 8.14 3.46
N GLY A 155 -7.27 8.45 2.97
CA GLY A 155 -6.33 7.46 2.50
C GLY A 155 -5.89 6.48 3.58
N PHE A 156 -5.39 5.33 3.16
CA PHE A 156 -4.88 4.28 4.02
C PHE A 156 -3.50 3.82 3.54
N PHE A 157 -2.56 3.62 4.46
CA PHE A 157 -1.23 3.12 4.17
C PHE A 157 -0.96 1.84 4.93
N MET A 158 -0.56 0.80 4.20
CA MET A 158 -0.08 -0.47 4.75
C MET A 158 1.40 -0.61 4.44
N CYS A 159 2.19 -1.07 5.41
CA CYS A 159 3.59 -1.38 5.19
C CYS A 159 4.04 -2.62 5.95
N ASP A 160 5.05 -3.30 5.40
CA ASP A 160 5.68 -4.50 5.96
C ASP A 160 7.11 -4.68 5.44
N ASP A 161 7.63 -5.87 5.62
CA ASP A 161 8.95 -6.30 5.19
C ASP A 161 10.06 -5.35 5.64
N PHE A 162 10.10 -5.10 6.94
CA PHE A 162 11.22 -4.46 7.59
C PHE A 162 11.36 -5.01 9.01
N HIS A 163 12.61 -5.19 9.43
CA HIS A 163 12.92 -6.08 10.54
C HIS A 163 13.95 -5.51 11.50
N GLY A 164 13.67 -5.69 12.78
CA GLY A 164 14.59 -5.38 13.86
C GLY A 164 14.71 -3.90 14.19
N THR A 165 15.49 -3.62 15.22
CA THR A 165 15.55 -2.30 15.85
C THR A 165 16.14 -1.21 14.97
N ILE A 166 17.07 -1.56 14.06
CA ILE A 166 17.70 -0.58 13.16
C ILE A 166 16.71 -0.06 12.13
N GLU A 167 16.03 -0.95 11.41
CA GLU A 167 15.07 -0.57 10.38
C GLU A 167 13.85 0.11 10.98
N TRP A 168 13.41 -0.34 12.15
CA TRP A 168 12.40 0.40 12.91
C TRP A 168 12.80 1.86 13.14
N SER A 169 14.08 2.13 13.44
CA SER A 169 14.52 3.51 13.69
C SER A 169 14.40 4.41 12.46
N PHE A 170 14.72 3.90 11.27
CA PHE A 170 14.56 4.65 10.00
C PHE A 170 13.10 4.84 9.63
N PHE A 171 12.30 3.77 9.77
CA PHE A 171 10.85 3.85 9.57
C PHE A 171 10.23 4.92 10.48
N ALA A 172 10.50 4.84 11.78
CA ALA A 172 9.95 5.76 12.76
C ALA A 172 10.39 7.21 12.54
N ALA A 173 11.62 7.45 12.09
CA ALA A 173 12.12 8.79 11.78
C ALA A 173 11.32 9.45 10.65
N SER A 174 11.02 8.72 9.57
CA SER A 174 10.17 9.22 8.48
C SER A 174 8.71 9.39 8.93
N MET A 175 8.16 8.45 9.69
CA MET A 175 6.79 8.57 10.22
C MET A 175 6.65 9.72 11.22
N GLN A 176 7.70 10.05 11.97
CA GLN A 176 7.71 11.23 12.84
C GLN A 176 7.61 12.54 12.06
N LYS A 177 8.11 12.61 10.80
CA LYS A 177 7.87 13.75 9.92
C LYS A 177 6.42 13.80 9.43
N VAL A 178 5.81 12.64 9.16
CA VAL A 178 4.39 12.55 8.74
C VAL A 178 3.45 12.92 9.89
N PHE A 179 3.66 12.32 11.06
CA PHE A 179 2.82 12.50 12.25
C PHE A 179 3.65 12.78 13.51
N PRO A 180 4.15 14.01 13.69
CA PRO A 180 4.85 14.40 14.92
C PRO A 180 3.92 14.45 16.14
N ASP A 181 2.62 14.50 15.91
CA ASP A 181 1.55 14.69 16.89
C ASP A 181 0.73 13.42 17.19
N ARG A 182 1.09 12.26 16.59
CA ARG A 182 0.35 11.01 16.77
C ARG A 182 1.28 9.86 17.12
N PRO A 183 0.96 9.05 18.14
CA PRO A 183 1.77 7.90 18.49
C PRO A 183 1.54 6.73 17.51
N ILE A 184 2.56 5.92 17.31
CA ILE A 184 2.43 4.56 16.81
C ILE A 184 2.03 3.68 18.00
N VAL A 185 0.96 2.90 17.87
CA VAL A 185 0.44 2.03 18.92
C VAL A 185 0.24 0.60 18.41
N GLU A 186 0.24 -0.38 19.31
CA GLU A 186 -0.20 -1.74 18.97
C GLU A 186 -1.69 -1.72 18.64
N ILE A 187 -2.09 -2.35 17.53
CA ILE A 187 -3.49 -2.44 17.13
C ILE A 187 -4.18 -3.51 18.00
N PRO A 188 -5.23 -3.13 18.73
CA PRO A 188 -5.94 -4.10 19.60
C PRO A 188 -6.52 -5.26 18.78
N ASN A 189 -6.55 -6.47 19.35
CA ASN A 189 -7.06 -7.66 18.67
C ASN A 189 -8.52 -7.50 18.17
N LYS A 190 -9.32 -6.73 18.90
CA LYS A 190 -10.72 -6.41 18.58
C LYS A 190 -10.90 -5.30 17.53
N ASP A 191 -9.81 -4.75 16.98
CA ASP A 191 -9.91 -3.68 16.00
C ASP A 191 -10.64 -4.16 14.74
N PRO A 192 -11.54 -3.36 14.17
CA PRO A 192 -12.31 -3.75 12.97
C PRO A 192 -11.44 -4.21 11.80
N ILE A 193 -10.21 -3.73 11.66
CA ILE A 193 -9.33 -4.13 10.56
C ILE A 193 -9.05 -5.64 10.53
N PHE A 194 -9.09 -6.29 11.68
CA PHE A 194 -8.89 -7.73 11.78
C PHE A 194 -10.16 -8.56 11.59
N HIS A 195 -11.33 -7.89 11.36
CA HIS A 195 -12.65 -8.53 11.33
C HIS A 195 -13.53 -8.06 10.16
N THR A 196 -12.95 -7.52 9.08
CA THR A 196 -13.73 -6.99 7.95
C THR A 196 -14.34 -8.09 7.08
N ILE A 197 -13.55 -9.10 6.70
CA ILE A 197 -13.99 -10.28 5.93
C ILE A 197 -13.68 -11.54 6.72
N TYR A 198 -12.50 -11.62 7.29
CA TYR A 198 -11.98 -12.76 8.05
C TYR A 198 -11.78 -12.35 9.49
N ASP A 199 -12.10 -13.24 10.43
CA ASP A 199 -11.68 -13.11 11.82
C ASP A 199 -10.23 -13.57 11.94
N LEU A 200 -9.34 -12.64 12.33
CA LEU A 200 -7.90 -12.87 12.39
C LEU A 200 -7.38 -12.79 13.83
N ASP A 201 -8.05 -13.48 14.75
CA ASP A 201 -7.66 -13.49 16.17
C ASP A 201 -6.30 -14.18 16.42
N ASP A 202 -6.01 -15.24 15.67
CA ASP A 202 -4.81 -16.07 15.82
C ASP A 202 -3.73 -15.69 14.78
N ARG A 203 -3.34 -14.43 14.73
CA ARG A 203 -2.26 -13.97 13.84
C ARG A 203 -0.91 -14.41 14.39
N TYR A 204 -0.02 -14.79 13.50
CA TYR A 204 1.35 -15.18 13.80
C TYR A 204 2.32 -14.48 12.83
N GLN A 205 3.61 -14.56 13.11
CA GLN A 205 4.66 -14.02 12.26
C GLN A 205 4.64 -14.71 10.89
N VAL A 206 4.53 -13.92 9.84
CA VAL A 206 4.63 -14.37 8.45
C VAL A 206 6.06 -14.07 7.99
N PRO A 207 6.86 -15.07 7.67
CA PRO A 207 8.24 -14.88 7.25
C PRO A 207 8.35 -14.60 5.76
N GLY A 208 9.44 -13.96 5.35
CA GLY A 208 9.87 -13.85 3.98
C GLY A 208 10.47 -15.15 3.39
N ALA A 209 10.96 -15.06 2.15
CA ALA A 209 11.57 -16.17 1.40
C ALA A 209 12.80 -16.76 2.10
N LEU A 210 13.47 -16.01 2.97
CA LEU A 210 14.57 -16.53 3.79
C LEU A 210 14.16 -17.73 4.65
N TYR A 211 12.85 -17.90 4.90
CA TYR A 211 12.30 -19.10 5.55
C TYR A 211 12.61 -20.39 4.79
N LEU A 212 12.61 -20.35 3.46
CA LEU A 212 12.87 -21.54 2.62
C LEU A 212 14.27 -22.12 2.87
N GLU A 213 15.23 -21.27 3.21
CA GLU A 213 16.61 -21.69 3.48
C GLU A 213 16.84 -21.97 4.97
N THR A 214 16.27 -21.15 5.84
CA THR A 214 16.63 -21.13 7.27
C THR A 214 15.63 -21.78 8.20
N HIS A 215 14.38 -21.94 7.75
CA HIS A 215 13.20 -22.34 8.54
C HIS A 215 12.95 -21.44 9.77
N ARG A 216 13.51 -20.22 9.77
CA ARG A 216 13.23 -19.20 10.79
C ARG A 216 12.12 -18.29 10.32
N THR A 217 11.20 -17.93 11.22
CA THR A 217 10.10 -17.01 10.92
C THR A 217 10.48 -15.55 11.11
N TYR A 218 11.69 -15.27 11.56
CA TYR A 218 12.18 -13.91 11.88
C TYR A 218 13.50 -13.60 11.19
N GLU A 219 13.71 -12.33 10.97
CA GLU A 219 14.95 -11.76 10.46
C GLU A 219 15.60 -10.83 11.49
N LYS A 220 16.90 -10.65 11.36
CA LYS A 220 17.68 -9.73 12.22
C LYS A 220 17.39 -10.00 13.71
N ASP A 221 17.05 -9.00 14.48
CA ASP A 221 16.62 -9.11 15.88
C ASP A 221 15.09 -9.08 16.06
N GLY A 222 14.30 -9.09 14.95
CA GLY A 222 12.84 -9.02 14.89
C GLY A 222 12.13 -10.35 15.18
N LYS A 223 12.28 -10.89 16.40
CA LYS A 223 11.82 -12.24 16.77
C LYS A 223 10.31 -12.39 16.94
N GLU A 224 9.62 -11.30 17.18
CA GLU A 224 8.18 -11.30 17.44
C GLU A 224 7.45 -10.36 16.47
N PRO A 225 6.29 -10.76 15.91
CA PRO A 225 5.54 -9.90 15.01
C PRO A 225 4.84 -8.79 15.77
N HIS A 226 4.81 -7.61 15.18
CA HIS A 226 4.10 -6.45 15.72
C HIS A 226 3.07 -5.92 14.74
N TRP A 227 1.84 -5.83 15.19
CA TRP A 227 0.70 -5.26 14.46
C TRP A 227 0.45 -3.85 14.99
N ARG A 228 1.10 -2.86 14.41
CA ARG A 228 1.07 -1.47 14.88
C ARG A 228 0.31 -0.57 13.95
N GLY A 229 -0.06 0.61 14.42
CA GLY A 229 -0.73 1.57 13.57
C GLY A 229 -0.80 2.98 14.14
N ILE A 230 -1.32 3.88 13.29
CA ILE A 230 -1.60 5.27 13.63
C ILE A 230 -3.07 5.55 13.34
N TYR A 231 -3.77 6.11 14.32
CA TYR A 231 -5.19 6.44 14.23
C TYR A 231 -5.42 7.95 14.05
N ASP A 232 -6.53 8.29 13.40
CA ASP A 232 -7.02 9.66 13.35
C ASP A 232 -7.86 10.03 14.60
N ASP A 233 -8.36 11.26 14.63
CA ASP A 233 -9.16 11.79 15.77
C ASP A 233 -10.54 11.11 15.90
N ARG A 234 -10.95 10.34 14.88
CA ARG A 234 -12.21 9.58 14.87
C ARG A 234 -11.99 8.10 15.16
N ASN A 235 -10.78 7.74 15.57
CA ASN A 235 -10.35 6.35 15.80
C ASN A 235 -10.39 5.47 14.54
N ARG A 236 -10.24 6.07 13.34
CA ARG A 236 -10.00 5.33 12.10
C ARG A 236 -8.51 5.03 12.00
N LEU A 237 -8.15 3.80 11.73
CA LEU A 237 -6.77 3.41 11.45
C LEU A 237 -6.37 3.97 10.09
N MET A 238 -5.35 4.83 10.07
CA MET A 238 -4.81 5.44 8.85
C MET A 238 -3.59 4.69 8.33
N VAL A 239 -2.77 4.17 9.23
CA VAL A 239 -1.54 3.46 8.91
C VAL A 239 -1.56 2.10 9.61
N ALA A 240 -1.40 1.03 8.87
CA ALA A 240 -1.21 -0.32 9.37
C ALA A 240 0.24 -0.77 9.13
N ILE A 241 0.93 -1.09 10.20
CA ILE A 241 2.36 -1.41 10.22
C ILE A 241 2.51 -2.88 10.63
N CYS A 242 2.92 -3.69 9.68
CA CYS A 242 3.19 -5.11 9.88
C CYS A 242 4.70 -5.29 10.08
N PHE A 243 5.17 -5.02 11.29
CA PHE A 243 6.59 -4.97 11.62
C PHE A 243 7.12 -6.35 12.06
N ASP A 244 8.34 -6.68 11.68
CA ASP A 244 9.00 -7.98 11.89
C ASP A 244 8.27 -9.14 11.17
N MET A 245 7.72 -8.88 10.00
CA MET A 245 7.09 -9.88 9.14
C MET A 245 7.08 -9.42 7.69
N ASP A 246 6.86 -10.36 6.79
CA ASP A 246 6.88 -10.15 5.36
C ASP A 246 5.60 -10.72 4.72
N LEU A 247 4.63 -9.83 4.49
CA LEU A 247 3.40 -10.19 3.81
C LEU A 247 3.58 -10.15 2.29
N GLY A 248 4.49 -9.29 1.80
CA GLY A 248 4.86 -9.17 0.40
C GLY A 248 5.32 -10.50 -0.18
N ASP A 249 6.30 -11.12 0.46
CA ASP A 249 6.79 -12.45 0.12
C ASP A 249 5.72 -13.54 0.23
N SER A 250 4.84 -13.43 1.22
CA SER A 250 3.74 -14.39 1.37
C SER A 250 2.75 -14.35 0.21
N TRP A 251 2.59 -13.19 -0.44
CA TRP A 251 1.79 -13.07 -1.67
C TRP A 251 2.62 -13.48 -2.88
N GLU A 252 3.88 -13.06 -2.94
CA GLU A 252 4.79 -13.40 -4.03
C GLU A 252 4.94 -14.90 -4.21
N HIS A 253 5.15 -15.61 -3.11
CA HIS A 253 5.34 -17.06 -3.08
C HIS A 253 4.04 -17.87 -2.88
N ALA A 254 2.86 -17.26 -3.05
CA ALA A 254 1.58 -17.96 -2.84
C ALA A 254 1.36 -19.15 -3.80
N ASP A 255 2.06 -19.20 -4.92
CA ASP A 255 2.04 -20.33 -5.87
C ASP A 255 3.29 -21.23 -5.79
N ASN A 256 4.22 -20.96 -4.87
CA ASN A 256 5.40 -21.76 -4.64
C ASN A 256 5.07 -22.94 -3.72
N PRO A 257 5.17 -24.21 -4.16
CA PRO A 257 4.84 -25.37 -3.35
C PRO A 257 5.79 -25.60 -2.14
N GLU A 258 6.97 -24.95 -2.15
CA GLU A 258 7.92 -25.02 -1.05
C GLU A 258 7.63 -24.00 0.05
N TYR A 259 6.90 -22.91 -0.27
CA TYR A 259 6.49 -21.92 0.72
C TYR A 259 5.22 -22.40 1.44
N PRO A 260 5.22 -22.49 2.79
CA PRO A 260 4.10 -23.08 3.51
C PRO A 260 2.78 -22.33 3.32
N GLU A 261 1.74 -23.04 2.85
CA GLU A 261 0.41 -22.50 2.58
C GLU A 261 -0.18 -21.69 3.76
N LYS A 262 0.14 -22.06 5.01
CA LYS A 262 -0.34 -21.33 6.19
C LYS A 262 0.07 -19.86 6.18
N PHE A 263 1.28 -19.53 5.68
CA PHE A 263 1.79 -18.17 5.63
C PHE A 263 1.15 -17.39 4.48
N SER A 264 1.11 -17.94 3.27
CA SER A 264 0.44 -17.30 2.14
C SER A 264 -1.06 -17.13 2.39
N ALA A 265 -1.72 -18.11 2.99
CA ALA A 265 -3.13 -18.01 3.36
C ALA A 265 -3.41 -16.92 4.42
N LEU A 266 -2.53 -16.76 5.41
CA LEU A 266 -2.66 -15.67 6.39
C LEU A 266 -2.39 -14.32 5.75
N GLY A 267 -1.29 -14.18 4.99
CA GLY A 267 -0.94 -12.94 4.29
C GLY A 267 -2.05 -12.45 3.34
N LEU A 268 -2.64 -13.35 2.55
CA LEU A 268 -3.77 -13.02 1.69
C LEU A 268 -5.01 -12.54 2.48
N ARG A 269 -5.34 -13.19 3.60
CA ARG A 269 -6.47 -12.77 4.45
C ARG A 269 -6.24 -11.39 5.08
N ILE A 270 -5.00 -11.10 5.51
CA ILE A 270 -4.61 -9.80 6.04
C ILE A 270 -4.75 -8.74 4.94
N GLY A 271 -4.15 -8.96 3.76
CA GLY A 271 -4.25 -8.03 2.64
C GLY A 271 -5.70 -7.72 2.25
N LEU A 272 -6.57 -8.74 2.19
CA LEU A 272 -7.99 -8.58 1.90
C LEU A 272 -8.73 -7.80 3.00
N ASN A 273 -8.48 -8.11 4.27
CA ASN A 273 -9.07 -7.38 5.37
C ASN A 273 -8.69 -5.89 5.35
N TYR A 274 -7.41 -5.60 5.17
CA TYR A 274 -6.88 -4.24 5.16
C TYR A 274 -7.40 -3.44 3.96
N LEU A 275 -7.50 -4.09 2.79
CA LEU A 275 -8.08 -3.48 1.61
C LEU A 275 -9.55 -3.10 1.84
N ILE A 276 -10.37 -4.03 2.33
CA ILE A 276 -11.80 -3.75 2.56
C ILE A 276 -11.97 -2.72 3.67
N TYR A 277 -11.13 -2.76 4.72
CA TYR A 277 -11.11 -1.70 5.74
C TYR A 277 -10.86 -0.33 5.10
N ALA A 278 -9.83 -0.21 4.27
CA ALA A 278 -9.48 1.04 3.58
C ALA A 278 -10.60 1.60 2.69
N MET A 279 -11.43 0.72 2.11
CA MET A 279 -12.54 1.12 1.23
C MET A 279 -13.84 1.43 1.98
N THR A 280 -13.94 1.09 3.27
CA THR A 280 -15.21 1.18 4.02
C THR A 280 -15.13 2.09 5.25
N HIS A 281 -13.95 2.52 5.66
CA HIS A 281 -13.68 3.38 6.83
C HIS A 281 -12.88 4.61 6.43
#